data_f89557cece82ed8095baa706aaf1b49d
#
_entry.id   f89557cece82ed8095baa706aaf1b49d
#
_cell.length_a   1.000
_cell.length_b   1.000
_cell.length_c   1.000
_cell.angle_alpha   90.00
_cell.angle_beta   90.00
_cell.angle_gamma   90.00
#
_symmetry.space_group_name_H-M   'P 1'
#
loop_
_entity.id
_entity.type
_entity.pdbx_description
1 polymer ?
#
loop_
_entity_poly.entity_id
_entity_poly.type
_entity_poly.pdbx_seq_one_letter_code
_entity_poly.pdbx_strand_id
1 'polypeptide(L)'
;MTDVILKADHLRKVFISGKKSMTAVDDVSFELKRGECLGIVGESGSGKTTIAKMLTHLEPVTDGQIFLKGKDITNVRGKSLRKTYQDIQMVFQIPMESFDPRRTLGDGIGESLRNMGISRAETRKRVENLFERCGLDAEYAGRYPHQVSGGQCQRAAIARALAVSPDILICDEATSALDVTVQKQILELLTELKQKENLSFILICHDLALVQAFCDKVLVLYHGKTVEYGTPDDIIYHPKMDYTKKLIDSVL
;
A
#
# COMPACT_ATOMS: atom_id res chain seq x y z
N MET A 1 -12.26 22.38 6.81
CA MET A 1 -10.94 21.83 7.17
C MET A 1 -10.65 20.72 6.17
N THR A 2 -9.56 20.78 5.45
CA THR A 2 -9.15 19.71 4.54
C THR A 2 -8.88 18.46 5.37
N ASP A 3 -9.61 17.39 5.09
CA ASP A 3 -9.49 16.11 5.83
C ASP A 3 -8.25 15.32 5.36
N VAL A 4 -7.07 15.97 5.43
CA VAL A 4 -5.79 15.35 5.09
C VAL A 4 -5.44 14.33 6.17
N ILE A 5 -5.42 13.05 5.78
CA ILE A 5 -5.10 11.95 6.69
C ILE A 5 -3.60 11.67 6.74
N LEU A 6 -2.90 11.82 5.61
CA LEU A 6 -1.45 11.65 5.49
C LEU A 6 -0.86 12.79 4.68
N LYS A 7 0.25 13.36 5.16
CA LYS A 7 1.08 14.31 4.41
C LYS A 7 2.52 13.82 4.43
N ALA A 8 3.13 13.76 3.26
CA ALA A 8 4.56 13.62 3.05
C ALA A 8 5.12 15.01 2.69
N ASP A 9 6.16 15.46 3.38
CA ASP A 9 6.69 16.80 3.24
C ASP A 9 8.19 16.74 3.01
N HIS A 10 8.63 17.08 1.79
CA HIS A 10 10.03 17.09 1.35
C HIS A 10 10.79 15.78 1.64
N LEU A 11 10.15 14.62 1.42
CA LEU A 11 10.74 13.33 1.73
C LEU A 11 12.00 13.08 0.90
N ARG A 12 13.04 12.66 1.60
CA ARG A 12 14.32 12.27 1.00
C ARG A 12 14.82 10.95 1.59
N LYS A 13 15.32 10.07 0.72
CA LYS A 13 15.98 8.82 1.12
C LYS A 13 17.28 8.64 0.38
N VAL A 14 18.37 8.54 1.14
CA VAL A 14 19.71 8.21 0.64
C VAL A 14 20.15 6.89 1.26
N PHE A 15 20.48 5.93 0.42
CA PHE A 15 21.12 4.68 0.83
C PHE A 15 22.64 4.83 0.75
N ILE A 16 23.35 4.42 1.79
CA ILE A 16 24.81 4.46 1.87
C ILE A 16 25.34 3.03 1.94
N SER A 17 26.20 2.65 1.00
CA SER A 17 26.87 1.35 0.99
C SER A 17 28.39 1.59 0.83
N GLY A 18 29.12 1.53 1.92
CA GLY A 18 30.53 1.87 1.95
C GLY A 18 30.80 3.33 1.55
N LYS A 19 31.54 3.56 0.45
CA LYS A 19 31.83 4.90 -0.09
C LYS A 19 30.81 5.37 -1.15
N LYS A 20 29.84 4.53 -1.51
CA LYS A 20 28.82 4.88 -2.53
C LYS A 20 27.54 5.33 -1.84
N SER A 21 26.92 6.38 -2.35
CA SER A 21 25.60 6.84 -1.96
C SER A 21 24.67 6.80 -3.17
N MET A 22 23.41 6.40 -2.94
CA MET A 22 22.35 6.40 -3.93
C MET A 22 21.13 7.12 -3.35
N THR A 23 20.71 8.19 -3.98
CA THR A 23 19.47 8.88 -3.62
C THR A 23 18.31 8.17 -4.32
N ALA A 24 17.45 7.52 -3.54
CA ALA A 24 16.31 6.78 -4.04
C ALA A 24 15.02 7.63 -4.07
N VAL A 25 14.92 8.62 -3.17
CA VAL A 25 13.84 9.61 -3.12
C VAL A 25 14.47 10.96 -2.83
N ASP A 26 14.10 11.98 -3.59
CA ASP A 26 14.70 13.31 -3.54
C ASP A 26 13.61 14.39 -3.65
N ASP A 27 13.26 14.97 -2.52
CA ASP A 27 12.30 16.08 -2.40
C ASP A 27 10.87 15.74 -2.87
N VAL A 28 10.28 14.66 -2.34
CA VAL A 28 8.92 14.25 -2.70
C VAL A 28 7.93 14.72 -1.66
N SER A 29 6.92 15.47 -2.10
CA SER A 29 5.82 15.97 -1.26
C SER A 29 4.46 15.62 -1.87
N PHE A 30 3.53 15.17 -1.02
CA PHE A 30 2.14 14.94 -1.40
C PHE A 30 1.22 14.88 -0.18
N GLU A 31 -0.08 14.98 -0.43
CA GLU A 31 -1.12 14.82 0.57
C GLU A 31 -2.10 13.73 0.13
N LEU A 32 -2.62 12.98 1.11
CA LEU A 32 -3.71 12.02 0.94
C LEU A 32 -4.87 12.43 1.84
N LYS A 33 -6.06 12.57 1.27
CA LYS A 33 -7.27 12.84 2.04
C LYS A 33 -7.93 11.54 2.49
N ARG A 34 -8.78 11.64 3.51
CA ARG A 34 -9.55 10.49 3.99
C ARG A 34 -10.48 9.95 2.89
N GLY A 35 -10.47 8.63 2.70
CA GLY A 35 -11.25 7.96 1.65
C GLY A 35 -10.74 8.19 0.21
N GLU A 36 -9.63 8.93 0.02
CA GLU A 36 -8.99 9.16 -1.27
C GLU A 36 -8.00 8.03 -1.62
N CYS A 37 -7.81 7.79 -2.89
CA CYS A 37 -6.74 6.94 -3.43
C CYS A 37 -5.71 7.79 -4.17
N LEU A 38 -4.45 7.72 -3.75
CA LEU A 38 -3.30 8.28 -4.45
C LEU A 38 -2.58 7.17 -5.22
N GLY A 39 -2.53 7.28 -6.54
CA GLY A 39 -1.67 6.45 -7.39
C GLY A 39 -0.24 6.99 -7.41
N ILE A 40 0.76 6.15 -7.22
CA ILE A 40 2.17 6.48 -7.42
C ILE A 40 2.68 5.64 -8.59
N VAL A 41 2.99 6.31 -9.71
CA VAL A 41 3.39 5.67 -10.96
C VAL A 41 4.80 6.08 -11.38
N GLY A 42 5.43 5.30 -12.25
CA GLY A 42 6.77 5.54 -12.80
C GLY A 42 7.49 4.24 -13.07
N GLU A 43 8.63 4.30 -13.73
CA GLU A 43 9.47 3.13 -14.08
C GLU A 43 9.96 2.36 -12.87
N SER A 44 10.42 1.11 -13.10
CA SER A 44 11.11 0.33 -12.06
C SER A 44 12.33 1.08 -11.56
N GLY A 45 12.54 1.08 -10.23
CA GLY A 45 13.64 1.82 -9.61
C GLY A 45 13.43 3.34 -9.46
N SER A 46 12.26 3.88 -9.81
CA SER A 46 11.98 5.32 -9.64
C SER A 46 11.81 5.77 -8.18
N GLY A 47 11.74 4.85 -7.20
CA GLY A 47 11.62 5.16 -5.77
C GLY A 47 10.26 4.89 -5.14
N LYS A 48 9.27 4.38 -5.88
CA LYS A 48 7.88 4.13 -5.41
C LYS A 48 7.83 3.25 -4.15
N THR A 49 8.38 2.05 -4.21
CA THR A 49 8.46 1.13 -3.06
C THR A 49 9.24 1.74 -1.88
N THR A 50 10.25 2.57 -2.15
CA THR A 50 10.99 3.27 -1.10
C THR A 50 10.09 4.26 -0.36
N ILE A 51 9.24 5.00 -1.07
CA ILE A 51 8.21 5.88 -0.46
C ILE A 51 7.30 5.04 0.44
N ALA A 52 6.72 3.93 -0.08
CA ALA A 52 5.86 3.05 0.72
C ALA A 52 6.55 2.56 2.00
N LYS A 53 7.82 2.14 1.90
CA LYS A 53 8.61 1.69 3.05
C LYS A 53 8.90 2.79 4.05
N MET A 54 9.11 4.04 3.61
CA MET A 54 9.25 5.19 4.52
C MET A 54 7.95 5.48 5.26
N LEU A 55 6.81 5.50 4.56
CA LEU A 55 5.49 5.74 5.15
C LEU A 55 5.11 4.69 6.21
N THR A 56 5.56 3.46 6.01
CA THR A 56 5.34 2.33 6.93
C THR A 56 6.47 2.10 7.93
N HIS A 57 7.46 3.00 8.01
CA HIS A 57 8.64 2.87 8.87
C HIS A 57 9.45 1.58 8.69
N LEU A 58 9.33 0.90 7.55
CA LEU A 58 10.22 -0.19 7.16
C LEU A 58 11.59 0.33 6.71
N GLU A 59 11.63 1.59 6.25
CA GLU A 59 12.85 2.34 5.96
C GLU A 59 12.81 3.71 6.67
N PRO A 60 13.87 4.11 7.35
CA PRO A 60 13.92 5.44 7.96
C PRO A 60 14.05 6.52 6.88
N VAL A 61 13.41 7.66 7.11
CA VAL A 61 13.56 8.87 6.31
C VAL A 61 14.96 9.44 6.53
N THR A 62 15.63 9.91 5.46
CA THR A 62 16.93 10.61 5.60
C THR A 62 16.70 12.10 5.89
N ASP A 63 15.71 12.72 5.23
CA ASP A 63 15.30 14.11 5.43
C ASP A 63 13.83 14.27 5.05
N GLY A 64 13.17 15.34 5.54
CA GLY A 64 11.73 15.57 5.37
C GLY A 64 10.90 15.02 6.52
N GLN A 65 9.57 15.12 6.39
CA GLN A 65 8.63 14.78 7.46
C GLN A 65 7.42 14.00 6.95
N ILE A 66 6.86 13.15 7.82
CA ILE A 66 5.62 12.41 7.57
C ILE A 66 4.62 12.80 8.67
N PHE A 67 3.45 13.28 8.27
CA PHE A 67 2.37 13.60 9.19
C PHE A 67 1.21 12.63 8.97
N LEU A 68 0.71 12.02 10.04
CA LEU A 68 -0.48 11.18 10.05
C LEU A 68 -1.53 11.80 10.96
N LYS A 69 -2.72 12.10 10.42
CA LYS A 69 -3.80 12.77 11.18
C LYS A 69 -3.29 14.07 11.87
N GLY A 70 -2.44 14.82 11.16
CA GLY A 70 -1.85 16.08 11.64
C GLY A 70 -0.72 15.93 12.68
N LYS A 71 -0.30 14.70 13.00
CA LYS A 71 0.80 14.43 13.93
C LYS A 71 2.04 14.02 13.18
N ASP A 72 3.19 14.61 13.51
CA ASP A 72 4.48 14.15 12.99
C ASP A 72 4.77 12.72 13.49
N ILE A 73 4.93 11.81 12.52
CA ILE A 73 5.27 10.41 12.77
C ILE A 73 6.65 10.03 12.24
N THR A 74 7.45 10.98 11.75
CA THR A 74 8.72 10.74 11.02
C THR A 74 9.69 9.83 11.79
N ASN A 75 9.85 10.06 13.09
CA ASN A 75 10.83 9.37 13.93
C ASN A 75 10.20 8.67 15.14
N VAL A 76 8.93 8.25 15.04
CA VAL A 76 8.23 7.59 16.16
C VAL A 76 8.84 6.23 16.48
N ARG A 77 8.80 5.87 17.78
CA ARG A 77 9.30 4.59 18.31
C ARG A 77 8.36 4.00 19.36
N GLY A 78 8.56 2.74 19.70
CA GLY A 78 7.85 2.09 20.80
C GLY A 78 6.32 2.10 20.62
N LYS A 79 5.59 2.62 21.58
CA LYS A 79 4.11 2.64 21.56
C LYS A 79 3.53 3.47 20.41
N SER A 80 4.15 4.62 20.09
CA SER A 80 3.71 5.47 18.98
C SER A 80 3.88 4.77 17.63
N LEU A 81 5.01 4.06 17.42
CA LEU A 81 5.22 3.27 16.21
C LEU A 81 4.20 2.14 16.08
N ARG A 82 3.87 1.44 17.18
CA ARG A 82 2.80 0.41 17.17
C ARG A 82 1.45 0.98 16.76
N LYS A 83 1.15 2.21 17.20
CA LYS A 83 -0.07 2.90 16.79
C LYS A 83 -0.05 3.26 15.32
N THR A 84 1.08 3.73 14.79
CA THR A 84 1.24 3.98 13.35
C THR A 84 1.01 2.70 12.53
N TYR A 85 1.51 1.54 12.99
CA TYR A 85 1.24 0.25 12.35
C TYR A 85 -0.24 -0.20 12.43
N GLN A 86 -1.03 0.31 13.36
CA GLN A 86 -2.47 0.10 13.35
C GLN A 86 -3.16 0.98 12.32
N ASP A 87 -2.71 2.24 12.18
CA ASP A 87 -3.32 3.22 11.30
C ASP A 87 -2.92 3.03 9.82
N ILE A 88 -1.70 2.55 9.54
CA ILE A 88 -1.18 2.33 8.16
C ILE A 88 -0.75 0.88 8.00
N GLN A 89 -1.28 0.21 7.00
CA GLN A 89 -0.91 -1.16 6.62
C GLN A 89 -0.43 -1.22 5.18
N MET A 90 0.33 -2.28 4.85
CA MET A 90 0.90 -2.48 3.53
C MET A 90 0.64 -3.90 3.03
N VAL A 91 0.21 -3.99 1.78
CA VAL A 91 0.15 -5.22 1.00
C VAL A 91 1.33 -5.22 0.04
N PHE A 92 2.17 -6.24 0.13
CA PHE A 92 3.42 -6.35 -0.63
C PHE A 92 3.18 -6.98 -2.00
N GLN A 93 4.10 -6.74 -2.92
CA GLN A 93 4.10 -7.24 -4.30
C GLN A 93 4.01 -8.77 -4.38
N ILE A 94 4.72 -9.49 -3.50
CA ILE A 94 4.72 -10.95 -3.44
C ILE A 94 3.99 -11.38 -2.16
N PRO A 95 2.69 -11.73 -2.24
CA PRO A 95 1.89 -12.00 -1.04
C PRO A 95 2.39 -13.21 -0.25
N MET A 96 2.93 -14.23 -0.93
CA MET A 96 3.46 -15.43 -0.27
C MET A 96 4.64 -15.13 0.67
N GLU A 97 5.52 -14.20 0.29
CA GLU A 97 6.68 -13.80 1.11
C GLU A 97 6.26 -13.02 2.37
N SER A 98 5.03 -12.54 2.39
CA SER A 98 4.49 -11.80 3.53
C SER A 98 3.97 -12.71 4.66
N PHE A 99 3.90 -14.03 4.45
CA PHE A 99 3.48 -15.02 5.44
C PHE A 99 4.65 -15.95 5.82
N ASP A 100 4.68 -16.39 7.09
CA ASP A 100 5.58 -17.50 7.49
C ASP A 100 5.08 -18.79 6.83
N PRO A 101 5.89 -19.46 5.97
CA PRO A 101 5.46 -20.67 5.24
C PRO A 101 5.15 -21.86 6.16
N ARG A 102 5.56 -21.81 7.43
CA ARG A 102 5.34 -22.86 8.45
C ARG A 102 4.06 -22.63 9.24
N ARG A 103 3.34 -21.53 9.01
CA ARG A 103 2.11 -21.16 9.72
C ARG A 103 0.94 -21.10 8.74
N THR A 104 -0.26 -21.36 9.26
CA THR A 104 -1.46 -21.21 8.43
C THR A 104 -1.75 -19.73 8.15
N LEU A 105 -2.50 -19.47 7.08
CA LEU A 105 -2.94 -18.12 6.74
C LEU A 105 -3.71 -17.47 7.90
N GLY A 106 -4.61 -18.24 8.53
CA GLY A 106 -5.37 -17.77 9.69
C GLY A 106 -4.51 -17.40 10.88
N ASP A 107 -3.43 -18.16 11.13
CA ASP A 107 -2.46 -17.82 12.17
C ASP A 107 -1.72 -16.52 11.86
N GLY A 108 -1.31 -16.32 10.62
CA GLY A 108 -0.64 -15.10 10.17
C GLY A 108 -1.53 -13.87 10.30
N ILE A 109 -2.79 -13.95 9.88
CA ILE A 109 -3.78 -12.87 10.01
C ILE A 109 -4.11 -12.59 11.48
N GLY A 110 -4.31 -13.65 12.26
CA GLY A 110 -4.68 -13.53 13.68
C GLY A 110 -3.55 -13.05 14.59
N GLU A 111 -2.31 -12.98 14.11
CA GLU A 111 -1.17 -12.57 14.93
C GLU A 111 -1.29 -11.14 15.44
N SER A 112 -1.63 -10.21 14.57
CA SER A 112 -1.84 -8.80 14.93
C SER A 112 -2.96 -8.63 15.95
N LEU A 113 -4.06 -9.37 15.81
CA LEU A 113 -5.19 -9.37 16.75
C LEU A 113 -4.77 -9.89 18.14
N ARG A 114 -4.02 -10.99 18.18
CA ARG A 114 -3.49 -11.53 19.45
C ARG A 114 -2.51 -10.56 20.12
N ASN A 115 -1.68 -9.87 19.34
CA ASN A 115 -0.77 -8.85 19.85
C ASN A 115 -1.51 -7.62 20.41
N MET A 116 -2.75 -7.39 20.00
CA MET A 116 -3.67 -6.41 20.59
C MET A 116 -4.39 -6.93 21.86
N GLY A 117 -4.11 -8.16 22.30
CA GLY A 117 -4.73 -8.75 23.48
C GLY A 117 -6.09 -9.42 23.23
N ILE A 118 -6.48 -9.62 21.98
CA ILE A 118 -7.74 -10.28 21.62
C ILE A 118 -7.63 -11.77 21.90
N SER A 119 -8.65 -12.35 22.54
CA SER A 119 -8.68 -13.77 22.90
C SER A 119 -8.59 -14.67 21.65
N ARG A 120 -8.11 -15.90 21.81
CA ARG A 120 -7.99 -16.87 20.71
C ARG A 120 -9.34 -17.15 20.03
N ALA A 121 -10.40 -17.29 20.79
CA ALA A 121 -11.74 -17.57 20.26
C ALA A 121 -12.26 -16.40 19.41
N GLU A 122 -12.13 -15.18 19.91
CA GLU A 122 -12.53 -13.96 19.19
C GLU A 122 -11.63 -13.71 17.99
N THR A 123 -10.31 -13.97 18.10
CA THR A 123 -9.37 -13.89 16.96
C THR A 123 -9.81 -14.79 15.82
N ARG A 124 -10.16 -16.06 16.13
CA ARG A 124 -10.62 -17.01 15.11
C ARG A 124 -11.87 -16.50 14.38
N LYS A 125 -12.88 -16.05 15.13
CA LYS A 125 -14.11 -15.48 14.54
C LYS A 125 -13.84 -14.28 13.64
N ARG A 126 -12.95 -13.36 14.06
CA ARG A 126 -12.57 -12.20 13.26
C ARG A 126 -11.81 -12.58 12.00
N VAL A 127 -10.92 -13.57 12.09
CA VAL A 127 -10.20 -14.10 10.92
C VAL A 127 -11.17 -14.71 9.91
N GLU A 128 -12.11 -15.55 10.34
CA GLU A 128 -13.13 -16.13 9.48
C GLU A 128 -13.94 -15.03 8.76
N ASN A 129 -14.40 -14.03 9.48
CA ASN A 129 -15.12 -12.87 8.89
C ASN A 129 -14.24 -12.07 7.90
N LEU A 130 -12.94 -11.89 8.19
CA LEU A 130 -12.01 -11.21 7.28
C LEU A 130 -11.81 -11.99 5.97
N PHE A 131 -11.76 -13.32 6.02
CA PHE A 131 -11.71 -14.16 4.83
C PHE A 131 -12.96 -13.96 3.96
N GLU A 132 -14.16 -14.07 4.56
CA GLU A 132 -15.43 -13.86 3.86
C GLU A 132 -15.49 -12.46 3.22
N ARG A 133 -15.10 -11.41 3.96
CA ARG A 133 -15.03 -10.03 3.43
C ARG A 133 -14.08 -9.88 2.25
N CYS A 134 -13.02 -10.67 2.21
CA CYS A 134 -12.07 -10.69 1.10
C CYS A 134 -12.45 -11.71 0.00
N GLY A 135 -13.64 -12.29 0.05
CA GLY A 135 -14.13 -13.25 -0.93
C GLY A 135 -13.41 -14.59 -0.90
N LEU A 136 -13.00 -15.03 0.29
CA LEU A 136 -12.43 -16.34 0.56
C LEU A 136 -13.31 -17.12 1.55
N ASP A 137 -13.44 -18.42 1.35
CA ASP A 137 -14.09 -19.28 2.34
C ASP A 137 -13.28 -19.33 3.63
N ALA A 138 -13.98 -19.39 4.76
CA ALA A 138 -13.37 -19.46 6.10
C ALA A 138 -12.41 -20.66 6.26
N GLU A 139 -12.63 -21.75 5.48
CA GLU A 139 -11.74 -22.94 5.50
C GLU A 139 -10.30 -22.63 5.12
N TYR A 140 -10.07 -21.58 4.29
CA TYR A 140 -8.72 -21.14 3.92
C TYR A 140 -7.88 -20.68 5.11
N ALA A 141 -8.50 -20.36 6.26
CA ALA A 141 -7.77 -20.05 7.47
C ALA A 141 -6.87 -21.21 7.95
N GLY A 142 -7.23 -22.46 7.65
CA GLY A 142 -6.43 -23.65 7.95
C GLY A 142 -5.35 -23.97 6.91
N ARG A 143 -5.33 -23.30 5.76
CA ARG A 143 -4.37 -23.57 4.67
C ARG A 143 -3.04 -22.86 4.93
N TYR A 144 -1.97 -23.44 4.42
CA TYR A 144 -0.64 -22.83 4.39
C TYR A 144 -0.48 -21.99 3.11
N PRO A 145 0.44 -20.99 3.09
CA PRO A 145 0.63 -20.13 1.91
C PRO A 145 0.89 -20.89 0.62
N HIS A 146 1.62 -22.00 0.66
CA HIS A 146 1.94 -22.84 -0.49
C HIS A 146 0.78 -23.75 -0.97
N GLN A 147 -0.35 -23.78 -0.27
CA GLN A 147 -1.54 -24.58 -0.58
C GLN A 147 -2.65 -23.77 -1.27
N VAL A 148 -2.39 -22.51 -1.58
CA VAL A 148 -3.38 -21.60 -2.17
C VAL A 148 -2.84 -20.97 -3.45
N SER A 149 -3.72 -20.53 -4.35
CA SER A 149 -3.33 -19.79 -5.54
C SER A 149 -2.77 -18.40 -5.21
N GLY A 150 -2.07 -17.78 -6.16
CA GLY A 150 -1.56 -16.41 -5.99
C GLY A 150 -2.65 -15.40 -5.63
N GLY A 151 -3.80 -15.45 -6.32
CA GLY A 151 -4.94 -14.58 -6.02
C GLY A 151 -5.58 -14.84 -4.66
N GLN A 152 -5.67 -16.10 -4.23
CA GLN A 152 -6.13 -16.46 -2.88
C GLN A 152 -5.16 -15.94 -1.81
N CYS A 153 -3.86 -16.10 -2.04
CA CYS A 153 -2.83 -15.58 -1.14
C CYS A 153 -2.88 -14.05 -1.05
N GLN A 154 -3.13 -13.38 -2.19
CA GLN A 154 -3.30 -11.92 -2.24
C GLN A 154 -4.51 -11.45 -1.42
N ARG A 155 -5.65 -12.11 -1.56
CA ARG A 155 -6.86 -11.83 -0.75
C ARG A 155 -6.59 -12.06 0.74
N ALA A 156 -5.83 -13.11 1.10
CA ALA A 156 -5.41 -13.37 2.46
C ALA A 156 -4.44 -12.27 2.99
N ALA A 157 -3.55 -11.74 2.14
CA ALA A 157 -2.67 -10.63 2.50
C ALA A 157 -3.46 -9.32 2.74
N ILE A 158 -4.49 -9.06 1.92
CA ILE A 158 -5.43 -7.95 2.16
C ILE A 158 -6.18 -8.17 3.47
N ALA A 159 -6.72 -9.37 3.73
CA ALA A 159 -7.40 -9.70 4.99
C ALA A 159 -6.48 -9.48 6.21
N ARG A 160 -5.19 -9.83 6.10
CA ARG A 160 -4.20 -9.59 7.14
C ARG A 160 -4.01 -8.09 7.41
N ALA A 161 -3.89 -7.29 6.36
CA ALA A 161 -3.75 -5.84 6.50
C ALA A 161 -5.00 -5.20 7.13
N LEU A 162 -6.19 -5.69 6.80
CA LEU A 162 -7.47 -5.22 7.36
C LEU A 162 -7.71 -5.66 8.81
N ALA A 163 -6.96 -6.63 9.34
CA ALA A 163 -7.20 -7.20 10.66
C ALA A 163 -7.15 -6.16 11.81
N VAL A 164 -6.35 -5.11 11.64
CA VAL A 164 -6.22 -4.01 12.62
C VAL A 164 -7.12 -2.82 12.33
N SER A 165 -7.99 -2.91 11.31
CA SER A 165 -8.89 -1.83 10.86
C SER A 165 -8.11 -0.53 10.56
N PRO A 166 -7.18 -0.55 9.60
CA PRO A 166 -6.35 0.61 9.31
C PRO A 166 -7.16 1.74 8.68
N ASP A 167 -6.66 2.97 8.77
CA ASP A 167 -7.20 4.11 8.02
C ASP A 167 -6.59 4.23 6.62
N ILE A 168 -5.39 3.68 6.42
CA ILE A 168 -4.65 3.75 5.15
C ILE A 168 -4.13 2.36 4.78
N LEU A 169 -4.38 1.94 3.54
CA LEU A 169 -3.81 0.74 2.95
C LEU A 169 -2.90 1.10 1.78
N ILE A 170 -1.63 0.73 1.89
CA ILE A 170 -0.64 0.88 0.82
C ILE A 170 -0.58 -0.44 0.05
N CYS A 171 -0.85 -0.40 -1.24
CA CYS A 171 -0.78 -1.54 -2.15
C CYS A 171 0.46 -1.37 -3.05
N ASP A 172 1.54 -2.09 -2.76
CA ASP A 172 2.77 -2.02 -3.56
C ASP A 172 2.75 -3.13 -4.61
N GLU A 173 2.41 -2.75 -5.85
CA GLU A 173 2.27 -3.66 -7.00
C GLU A 173 1.41 -4.90 -6.69
N ALA A 174 0.40 -4.73 -5.86
CA ALA A 174 -0.40 -5.81 -5.27
C ALA A 174 -1.18 -6.66 -6.30
N THR A 175 -1.17 -6.29 -7.57
CA THR A 175 -1.88 -7.00 -8.64
C THR A 175 -0.99 -7.43 -9.81
N SER A 176 0.28 -6.98 -9.87
CA SER A 176 1.16 -7.14 -11.03
C SER A 176 1.49 -8.59 -11.40
N ALA A 177 1.47 -9.50 -10.42
CA ALA A 177 1.78 -10.93 -10.62
C ALA A 177 0.53 -11.81 -10.86
N LEU A 178 -0.64 -11.20 -11.05
CA LEU A 178 -1.92 -11.90 -11.19
C LEU A 178 -2.44 -11.82 -12.62
N ASP A 179 -3.24 -12.81 -13.02
CA ASP A 179 -3.97 -12.73 -14.28
C ASP A 179 -5.05 -11.63 -14.26
N VAL A 180 -5.45 -11.16 -15.45
CA VAL A 180 -6.36 -10.02 -15.62
C VAL A 180 -7.69 -10.20 -14.89
N THR A 181 -8.22 -11.45 -14.85
CA THR A 181 -9.49 -11.74 -14.18
C THR A 181 -9.37 -11.57 -12.67
N VAL A 182 -8.28 -12.08 -12.09
CA VAL A 182 -8.01 -11.95 -10.65
C VAL A 182 -7.67 -10.51 -10.28
N GLN A 183 -6.92 -9.79 -11.13
CA GLN A 183 -6.68 -8.34 -10.94
C GLN A 183 -8.00 -7.58 -10.82
N LYS A 184 -8.94 -7.80 -11.75
CA LYS A 184 -10.25 -7.16 -11.71
C LYS A 184 -11.00 -7.44 -10.42
N GLN A 185 -11.02 -8.70 -9.97
CA GLN A 185 -11.68 -9.08 -8.72
C GLN A 185 -11.04 -8.45 -7.48
N ILE A 186 -9.71 -8.29 -7.47
CA ILE A 186 -9.01 -7.58 -6.39
C ILE A 186 -9.37 -6.09 -6.41
N LEU A 187 -9.43 -5.48 -7.58
CA LEU A 187 -9.80 -4.07 -7.72
C LEU A 187 -11.24 -3.82 -7.25
N GLU A 188 -12.17 -4.71 -7.59
CA GLU A 188 -13.56 -4.66 -7.11
C GLU A 188 -13.60 -4.73 -5.58
N LEU A 189 -12.86 -5.65 -4.96
CA LEU A 189 -12.72 -5.74 -3.50
C LEU A 189 -12.18 -4.44 -2.89
N LEU A 190 -11.09 -3.88 -3.44
CA LEU A 190 -10.51 -2.63 -2.93
C LEU A 190 -11.50 -1.46 -3.08
N THR A 191 -12.26 -1.42 -4.19
CA THR A 191 -13.29 -0.41 -4.42
C THR A 191 -14.41 -0.49 -3.39
N GLU A 192 -14.88 -1.70 -3.08
CA GLU A 192 -15.87 -1.90 -2.02
C GLU A 192 -15.35 -1.42 -0.65
N LEU A 193 -14.11 -1.76 -0.30
CA LEU A 193 -13.48 -1.32 0.94
C LEU A 193 -13.36 0.21 1.02
N LYS A 194 -12.95 0.85 -0.08
CA LYS A 194 -12.90 2.32 -0.19
C LYS A 194 -14.25 2.95 0.09
N GLN A 195 -15.30 2.47 -0.57
CA GLN A 195 -16.64 3.05 -0.48
C GLN A 195 -17.36 2.76 0.85
N LYS A 196 -17.28 1.50 1.33
CA LYS A 196 -18.04 1.06 2.52
C LYS A 196 -17.36 1.45 3.83
N GLU A 197 -16.03 1.49 3.86
CA GLU A 197 -15.24 1.69 5.08
C GLU A 197 -14.52 3.03 5.14
N ASN A 198 -14.66 3.86 4.09
CA ASN A 198 -13.94 5.13 3.98
C ASN A 198 -12.41 4.97 4.15
N LEU A 199 -11.90 3.82 3.67
CA LEU A 199 -10.49 3.46 3.71
C LEU A 199 -9.73 4.28 2.65
N SER A 200 -8.61 4.87 3.05
CA SER A 200 -7.74 5.62 2.14
C SER A 200 -6.68 4.71 1.55
N PHE A 201 -6.26 4.97 0.31
CA PHE A 201 -5.32 4.10 -0.40
C PHE A 201 -4.11 4.86 -0.93
N ILE A 202 -2.96 4.19 -0.93
CA ILE A 202 -1.83 4.52 -1.80
C ILE A 202 -1.61 3.31 -2.69
N LEU A 203 -1.83 3.47 -4.00
CA LEU A 203 -1.66 2.43 -4.99
C LEU A 203 -0.35 2.65 -5.76
N ILE A 204 0.61 1.76 -5.59
CA ILE A 204 1.82 1.73 -6.41
C ILE A 204 1.61 0.71 -7.51
N CYS A 205 1.62 1.16 -8.75
CA CYS A 205 1.50 0.28 -9.91
C CYS A 205 2.13 0.93 -11.15
N HIS A 206 2.28 0.13 -12.20
CA HIS A 206 2.70 0.57 -13.52
C HIS A 206 1.54 0.55 -14.54
N ASP A 207 0.36 0.09 -14.14
CA ASP A 207 -0.84 0.01 -14.97
C ASP A 207 -1.67 1.28 -14.84
N LEU A 208 -1.66 2.11 -15.90
CA LEU A 208 -2.40 3.37 -15.94
C LEU A 208 -3.92 3.17 -16.02
N ALA A 209 -4.39 2.04 -16.56
CA ALA A 209 -5.81 1.74 -16.58
C ALA A 209 -6.35 1.48 -15.16
N LEU A 210 -5.58 0.78 -14.33
CA LEU A 210 -5.92 0.61 -12.90
C LEU A 210 -5.92 1.95 -12.18
N VAL A 211 -4.93 2.81 -12.45
CA VAL A 211 -4.85 4.16 -11.87
C VAL A 211 -6.06 4.98 -12.23
N GLN A 212 -6.46 4.98 -13.51
CA GLN A 212 -7.64 5.71 -13.98
C GLN A 212 -8.94 5.20 -13.34
N ALA A 213 -9.06 3.89 -13.17
CA ALA A 213 -10.27 3.28 -12.63
C ALA A 213 -10.43 3.47 -11.11
N PHE A 214 -9.33 3.62 -10.37
CA PHE A 214 -9.38 3.51 -8.91
C PHE A 214 -8.86 4.76 -8.16
N CYS A 215 -7.91 5.52 -8.74
CA CYS A 215 -7.25 6.63 -8.06
C CYS A 215 -7.97 7.96 -8.27
N ASP A 216 -7.94 8.81 -7.24
CA ASP A 216 -8.46 10.19 -7.29
C ASP A 216 -7.35 11.18 -7.67
N LYS A 217 -6.11 10.85 -7.33
CA LYS A 217 -4.90 11.62 -7.66
C LYS A 217 -3.77 10.70 -8.10
N VAL A 218 -2.84 11.25 -8.87
CA VAL A 218 -1.67 10.54 -9.38
C VAL A 218 -0.42 11.36 -9.15
N LEU A 219 0.61 10.70 -8.63
CA LEU A 219 1.97 11.19 -8.50
C LEU A 219 2.85 10.44 -9.49
N VAL A 220 3.40 11.13 -10.47
CA VAL A 220 4.38 10.56 -11.42
C VAL A 220 5.77 10.75 -10.87
N LEU A 221 6.50 9.63 -10.68
CA LEU A 221 7.82 9.60 -10.07
C LEU A 221 8.88 9.18 -11.10
N TYR A 222 9.97 9.96 -11.18
CA TYR A 222 11.11 9.67 -12.04
C TYR A 222 12.43 9.97 -11.32
N HIS A 223 13.33 8.98 -11.24
CA HIS A 223 14.60 9.09 -10.54
C HIS A 223 14.48 9.70 -9.13
N GLY A 224 13.50 9.27 -8.38
CA GLY A 224 13.27 9.72 -7.00
C GLY A 224 12.59 11.07 -6.86
N LYS A 225 12.22 11.74 -7.93
CA LYS A 225 11.58 13.07 -7.92
C LYS A 225 10.17 13.04 -8.45
N THR A 226 9.31 13.90 -7.90
CA THR A 226 7.99 14.17 -8.49
C THR A 226 8.17 14.92 -9.81
N VAL A 227 7.65 14.33 -10.90
CA VAL A 227 7.66 14.94 -12.23
C VAL A 227 6.33 15.63 -12.51
N GLU A 228 5.24 14.97 -12.13
CA GLU A 228 3.89 15.50 -12.35
C GLU A 228 2.94 15.02 -11.25
N TYR A 229 1.94 15.85 -10.92
CA TYR A 229 0.91 15.53 -9.94
C TYR A 229 -0.42 16.12 -10.41
N GLY A 230 -1.47 15.30 -10.43
CA GLY A 230 -2.78 15.72 -10.92
C GLY A 230 -3.86 14.68 -10.72
N THR A 231 -5.00 14.86 -11.40
CA THR A 231 -6.01 13.80 -11.53
C THR A 231 -5.54 12.75 -12.55
N PRO A 232 -6.08 11.52 -12.53
CA PRO A 232 -5.79 10.53 -13.56
C PRO A 232 -6.01 11.08 -14.99
N ASP A 233 -7.10 11.80 -15.21
CA ASP A 233 -7.41 12.38 -16.54
C ASP A 233 -6.39 13.45 -16.95
N ASP A 234 -5.94 14.30 -16.03
CA ASP A 234 -4.88 15.29 -16.31
C ASP A 234 -3.59 14.59 -16.75
N ILE A 235 -3.20 13.52 -16.05
CA ILE A 235 -1.95 12.80 -16.31
C ILE A 235 -2.03 11.99 -17.60
N ILE A 236 -3.17 11.31 -17.86
CA ILE A 236 -3.30 10.38 -19.00
C ILE A 236 -3.60 11.13 -20.30
N TYR A 237 -4.52 12.10 -20.29
CA TYR A 237 -4.98 12.77 -21.51
C TYR A 237 -4.32 14.12 -21.76
N HIS A 238 -3.78 14.76 -20.72
CA HIS A 238 -3.18 16.09 -20.80
C HIS A 238 -1.80 16.18 -20.15
N PRO A 239 -0.88 15.20 -20.39
CA PRO A 239 0.44 15.18 -19.77
C PRO A 239 1.24 16.42 -20.18
N LYS A 240 1.82 17.11 -19.19
CA LYS A 240 2.61 18.32 -19.41
C LYS A 240 4.10 18.01 -19.60
N MET A 241 4.57 16.96 -18.91
CA MET A 241 5.99 16.62 -18.87
C MET A 241 6.32 15.55 -19.92
N ASP A 242 7.46 15.70 -20.58
CA ASP A 242 7.89 14.76 -21.64
C ASP A 242 8.11 13.33 -21.12
N TYR A 243 8.53 13.19 -19.85
CA TYR A 243 8.62 11.88 -19.23
C TYR A 243 7.25 11.22 -19.08
N THR A 244 6.23 11.97 -18.62
CA THR A 244 4.87 11.46 -18.47
C THR A 244 4.30 11.00 -19.81
N LYS A 245 4.54 11.76 -20.90
CA LYS A 245 4.14 11.38 -22.27
C LYS A 245 4.77 10.03 -22.66
N LYS A 246 6.10 9.89 -22.47
CA LYS A 246 6.81 8.64 -22.76
C LYS A 246 6.30 7.47 -21.91
N LEU A 247 6.00 7.70 -20.63
CA LEU A 247 5.46 6.68 -19.75
C LEU A 247 4.11 6.17 -20.27
N ILE A 248 3.23 7.07 -20.72
CA ILE A 248 1.92 6.73 -21.28
C ILE A 248 2.09 5.96 -22.58
N ASP A 249 2.92 6.44 -23.50
CA ASP A 249 3.19 5.79 -24.81
C ASP A 249 3.78 4.37 -24.65
N SER A 250 4.41 4.08 -23.53
CA SER A 250 4.99 2.75 -23.26
C SER A 250 4.02 1.73 -22.66
N VAL A 251 2.84 2.18 -22.20
CA VAL A 251 1.86 1.35 -21.46
C VAL A 251 0.55 1.20 -22.25
N LEU A 252 0.23 2.15 -23.12
CA LEU A 252 -0.93 2.13 -24.04
C LEU A 252 -0.51 1.66 -25.43
#